data_e197386c51500d6d40059d3b1e809109
#
_entry.id   e197386c51500d6d40059d3b1e809109
#
_cell.length_a   1.000
_cell.length_b   1.000
_cell.length_c   1.000
_cell.angle_alpha   90.00
_cell.angle_beta   90.00
_cell.angle_gamma   90.00
#
_symmetry.space_group_name_H-M   'P 1'
#
loop_
_entity.id
_entity.type
_entity.pdbx_description
1 polymer ?
#
loop_
_entity_poly.entity_id
_entity_poly.type
_entity_poly.pdbx_seq_one_letter_code
_entity_poly.pdbx_strand_id
1 'polypeptide(L)'
;MTTSYLERVISFDSIRISKPTILENGIRGDITITSGGSAKTFRLIYTYSEPVAVDERIAGLILTMPVINFTYFVRELRLDFPVGAADLDLIRHFLKVNAREVFVNKICRRRYEFIRKEYIPAESDINSSNSDGMTEVIAPLSAQGSYEVRGDKKNSAVLSSGGKESLLSYGMLKEIGERTFSFFFNESGGHWITAKTSYDYFSRNFRDVIKVWSNVDRFYKFMQRQVKILDQFAVTRWADTYPLQLFIFPVYIFALIPFLIKHSISSVFIGDEFDDPREMPEFHGLKHYYGIFDQSLDFNRLMSEYFRSIGIDSVLTSAVYPISGNVVEKILLQRYPELFSLQRSCHSCHYENGKIVPCGRCSKCLGIQMFIKAAGGNPTAIGYESISTEELHRRVLSERMRLDSDELSFMKSKLFDNNEPEVSHVTGMHILPGEKNPGELMPDYVRDKIVEILSKYTSGNFSLINGEWVLSEQ
;
A
#
# COMPACT_ATOMS: atom_id res chain seq x y z
N MET A 1 1.40 38.59 17.18
CA MET A 1 2.14 37.60 16.39
C MET A 1 1.11 36.58 15.88
N THR A 2 0.95 36.43 14.58
CA THR A 2 0.07 35.42 14.02
C THR A 2 0.71 34.05 14.23
N THR A 3 -0.02 33.15 14.91
CA THR A 3 0.42 31.78 15.15
C THR A 3 0.65 31.10 13.80
N SER A 4 1.78 30.40 13.60
CA SER A 4 2.08 29.70 12.35
C SER A 4 1.02 28.66 12.04
N TYR A 5 0.89 28.28 10.77
CA TYR A 5 -0.09 27.26 10.36
C TYR A 5 0.14 25.94 11.10
N LEU A 6 1.41 25.49 11.19
CA LEU A 6 1.75 24.26 11.92
C LEU A 6 1.29 24.29 13.37
N GLU A 7 1.50 25.39 14.07
CA GLU A 7 1.04 25.55 15.45
C GLU A 7 -0.48 25.40 15.59
N ARG A 8 -1.24 25.85 14.59
CA ARG A 8 -2.69 25.72 14.58
C ARG A 8 -3.17 24.27 14.44
N VAL A 9 -2.44 23.44 13.67
CA VAL A 9 -2.84 22.06 13.35
C VAL A 9 -2.29 21.02 14.33
N ILE A 10 -1.24 21.34 15.09
CA ILE A 10 -0.70 20.45 16.13
C ILE A 10 -1.82 20.00 17.08
N SER A 11 -2.00 18.71 17.21
CA SER A 11 -3.02 18.08 18.05
C SER A 11 -2.44 17.41 19.30
N PHE A 12 -1.15 17.11 19.28
CA PHE A 12 -0.45 16.40 20.35
C PHE A 12 0.85 17.10 20.72
N ASP A 13 1.11 17.23 22.01
CA ASP A 13 2.40 17.69 22.52
C ASP A 13 3.46 16.60 22.27
N SER A 14 3.11 15.35 22.59
CA SER A 14 3.98 14.21 22.32
C SER A 14 3.17 12.94 22.00
N ILE A 15 3.81 12.05 21.24
CA ILE A 15 3.43 10.63 21.11
C ILE A 15 4.63 9.82 21.63
N ARG A 16 4.39 8.99 22.65
CA ARG A 16 5.40 8.13 23.25
C ARG A 16 5.08 6.66 22.94
N ILE A 17 6.08 5.95 22.43
CA ILE A 17 6.01 4.50 22.17
C ILE A 17 6.83 3.81 23.23
N SER A 18 6.18 2.99 24.05
CA SER A 18 6.83 2.26 25.14
C SER A 18 7.82 1.23 24.62
N LYS A 19 8.73 0.81 25.47
CA LYS A 19 9.51 -0.40 25.26
C LYS A 19 8.58 -1.56 24.85
N PRO A 20 8.89 -2.29 23.74
CA PRO A 20 8.06 -3.39 23.29
C PRO A 20 8.16 -4.59 24.24
N THR A 21 7.06 -5.33 24.38
CA THR A 21 7.06 -6.66 24.97
C THR A 21 7.03 -7.67 23.85
N ILE A 22 8.06 -8.49 23.75
CA ILE A 22 8.17 -9.56 22.76
C ILE A 22 7.65 -10.85 23.43
N LEU A 23 6.70 -11.50 22.79
CA LEU A 23 6.10 -12.77 23.17
C LEU A 23 6.52 -13.83 22.15
N GLU A 24 6.33 -15.10 22.45
CA GLU A 24 6.66 -16.19 21.52
C GLU A 24 6.02 -15.96 20.13
N ASN A 25 4.74 -15.64 20.09
CA ASN A 25 3.98 -15.42 18.85
C ASN A 25 3.43 -13.99 18.77
N GLY A 26 4.14 -12.99 19.29
CA GLY A 26 3.58 -11.64 19.25
C GLY A 26 4.49 -10.53 19.73
N ILE A 27 4.04 -9.32 19.45
CA ILE A 27 4.66 -8.07 19.88
C ILE A 27 3.56 -7.17 20.40
N ARG A 28 3.78 -6.49 21.51
CA ARG A 28 2.87 -5.48 22.02
C ARG A 28 3.60 -4.30 22.64
N GLY A 29 2.97 -3.14 22.63
CA GLY A 29 3.48 -1.94 23.30
C GLY A 29 2.38 -0.91 23.50
N ASP A 30 2.63 0.02 24.39
CA ASP A 30 1.70 1.09 24.71
C ASP A 30 2.09 2.36 23.93
N ILE A 31 1.13 2.94 23.23
CA ILE A 31 1.25 4.22 22.52
C ILE A 31 0.51 5.26 23.35
N THR A 32 1.25 6.18 23.95
CA THR A 32 0.68 7.24 24.79
C THR A 32 0.75 8.57 24.07
N ILE A 33 -0.39 9.20 23.87
CA ILE A 33 -0.51 10.57 23.35
C ILE A 33 -0.72 11.54 24.49
N THR A 34 -0.05 12.69 24.43
CA THR A 34 -0.21 13.78 25.40
C THR A 34 -0.67 15.04 24.68
N SER A 35 -1.68 15.73 25.23
CA SER A 35 -2.19 16.98 24.71
C SER A 35 -2.73 17.84 25.85
N GLY A 36 -2.22 19.06 26.00
CA GLY A 36 -2.66 20.01 27.02
C GLY A 36 -2.60 19.46 28.45
N GLY A 37 -1.58 18.68 28.79
CA GLY A 37 -1.41 18.04 30.10
C GLY A 37 -2.25 16.76 30.34
N SER A 38 -3.09 16.38 29.40
CA SER A 38 -3.87 15.12 29.46
C SER A 38 -3.17 14.03 28.65
N ALA A 39 -3.14 12.80 29.17
CA ALA A 39 -2.55 11.64 28.51
C ALA A 39 -3.61 10.55 28.23
N LYS A 40 -3.53 9.94 27.07
CA LYS A 40 -4.34 8.77 26.69
C LYS A 40 -3.45 7.70 26.10
N THR A 41 -3.69 6.45 26.48
CA THR A 41 -2.85 5.33 26.05
C THR A 41 -3.68 4.31 25.26
N PHE A 42 -3.09 3.79 24.19
CA PHE A 42 -3.60 2.69 23.39
C PHE A 42 -2.58 1.54 23.38
N ARG A 43 -3.03 0.32 23.66
CA ARG A 43 -2.18 -0.87 23.55
C ARG A 43 -2.26 -1.44 22.15
N LEU A 44 -1.15 -1.33 21.41
CA LEU A 44 -1.01 -1.90 20.08
C LEU A 44 -0.46 -3.32 20.20
N ILE A 45 -1.06 -4.27 19.46
CA ILE A 45 -0.77 -5.70 19.54
C ILE A 45 -0.62 -6.26 18.14
N TYR A 46 0.41 -7.08 17.96
CA TYR A 46 0.61 -7.95 16.80
C TYR A 46 0.67 -9.40 17.27
N THR A 47 -0.05 -10.28 16.60
CA THR A 47 -0.01 -11.73 16.83
C THR A 47 0.30 -12.43 15.54
N TYR A 48 1.25 -13.32 15.56
CA TYR A 48 1.80 -14.01 14.42
C TYR A 48 1.36 -15.47 14.40
N SER A 49 1.20 -16.05 13.21
CA SER A 49 0.80 -17.46 13.02
C SER A 49 1.91 -18.45 13.42
N GLU A 50 3.12 -17.97 13.65
CA GLU A 50 4.26 -18.77 14.09
C GLU A 50 5.19 -17.95 15.01
N PRO A 51 6.09 -18.58 15.78
CA PRO A 51 7.01 -17.88 16.65
C PRO A 51 7.90 -16.87 15.91
N VAL A 52 8.06 -15.69 16.51
CA VAL A 52 8.88 -14.60 15.98
C VAL A 52 10.14 -14.42 16.84
N ALA A 53 11.27 -14.26 16.17
CA ALA A 53 12.55 -13.95 16.80
C ALA A 53 13.04 -12.60 16.26
N VAL A 54 12.83 -11.54 17.02
CA VAL A 54 13.32 -10.19 16.71
C VAL A 54 13.88 -9.56 17.96
N ASP A 55 14.79 -8.62 17.79
CA ASP A 55 15.30 -7.79 18.88
C ASP A 55 14.31 -6.70 19.28
N GLU A 56 14.60 -6.03 20.37
CA GLU A 56 13.80 -4.93 20.91
C GLU A 56 13.67 -3.77 19.90
N ARG A 57 14.70 -3.51 19.12
CA ARG A 57 14.76 -2.48 18.09
C ARG A 57 13.72 -2.72 17.00
N ILE A 58 13.75 -3.88 16.34
CA ILE A 58 12.78 -4.19 15.28
C ILE A 58 11.36 -4.29 15.86
N ALA A 59 11.17 -4.86 17.03
CA ALA A 59 9.86 -4.91 17.68
C ALA A 59 9.32 -3.49 17.96
N GLY A 60 10.16 -2.56 18.39
CA GLY A 60 9.80 -1.17 18.58
C GLY A 60 9.46 -0.45 17.28
N LEU A 61 10.22 -0.71 16.21
CA LEU A 61 9.95 -0.13 14.88
C LEU A 61 8.60 -0.64 14.31
N ILE A 62 8.25 -1.92 14.51
CA ILE A 62 6.93 -2.47 14.15
C ILE A 62 5.81 -1.66 14.84
N LEU A 63 5.97 -1.30 16.11
CA LEU A 63 5.00 -0.47 16.82
C LEU A 63 5.00 0.99 16.35
N THR A 64 6.12 1.47 15.80
CA THR A 64 6.27 2.87 15.34
C THR A 64 5.58 3.13 14.01
N MET A 65 5.60 2.17 13.07
CA MET A 65 5.13 2.40 11.71
C MET A 65 3.68 2.93 11.62
N PRO A 66 2.69 2.44 12.38
CA PRO A 66 1.34 3.01 12.34
C PRO A 66 1.28 4.46 12.84
N VAL A 67 2.19 4.85 13.74
CA VAL A 67 2.24 6.19 14.34
C VAL A 67 2.69 7.24 13.34
N ILE A 68 3.53 6.87 12.36
CA ILE A 68 4.04 7.77 11.29
C ILE A 68 2.89 8.53 10.62
N ASN A 69 1.75 7.90 10.41
CA ASN A 69 0.58 8.53 9.80
C ASN A 69 0.05 9.77 10.52
N PHE A 70 0.40 9.96 11.78
CA PHE A 70 -0.10 11.06 12.63
C PHE A 70 0.98 12.07 13.01
N THR A 71 2.22 11.86 12.58
CA THR A 71 3.36 12.67 13.01
C THR A 71 3.31 14.13 12.54
N TYR A 72 2.59 14.42 11.43
CA TYR A 72 2.37 15.81 11.04
C TYR A 72 1.67 16.68 12.13
N PHE A 73 0.97 16.04 13.06
CA PHE A 73 0.15 16.68 14.09
C PHE A 73 0.76 16.63 15.49
N VAL A 74 2.05 16.31 15.62
CA VAL A 74 2.72 16.14 16.92
C VAL A 74 4.03 16.93 16.96
N ARG A 75 4.41 17.42 18.14
CA ARG A 75 5.70 18.10 18.35
C ARG A 75 6.84 17.11 18.54
N GLU A 76 6.62 16.08 19.37
CA GLU A 76 7.64 15.12 19.75
C GLU A 76 7.17 13.68 19.57
N LEU A 77 7.97 12.87 18.88
CA LEU A 77 7.85 11.42 18.82
C LEU A 77 8.94 10.82 19.72
N ARG A 78 8.52 10.21 20.83
CA ARG A 78 9.42 9.61 21.84
C ARG A 78 9.40 8.09 21.74
N LEU A 79 10.57 7.50 21.55
CA LEU A 79 10.76 6.06 21.50
C LEU A 79 11.49 5.61 22.77
N ASP A 80 10.89 4.70 23.55
CA ASP A 80 11.49 4.17 24.78
C ASP A 80 12.35 2.93 24.53
N PHE A 81 12.79 2.70 23.32
CA PHE A 81 13.63 1.59 22.90
C PHE A 81 14.78 2.10 22.04
N PRO A 82 15.90 1.36 21.97
CA PRO A 82 17.07 1.80 21.23
C PRO A 82 16.84 1.73 19.72
N VAL A 83 17.38 2.70 18.97
CA VAL A 83 17.39 2.73 17.51
C VAL A 83 18.81 2.94 16.99
N GLY A 84 19.13 2.35 15.84
CA GLY A 84 20.38 2.61 15.12
C GLY A 84 20.29 3.86 14.23
N ALA A 85 21.42 4.25 13.65
CA ALA A 85 21.46 5.39 12.73
C ALA A 85 20.54 5.21 11.52
N ALA A 86 20.59 4.05 10.85
CA ALA A 86 19.74 3.76 9.70
C ALA A 86 18.24 3.76 10.05
N ASP A 87 17.87 3.30 11.25
CA ASP A 87 16.48 3.35 11.71
C ASP A 87 16.01 4.80 11.87
N LEU A 88 16.86 5.63 12.48
CA LEU A 88 16.54 7.04 12.71
C LEU A 88 16.44 7.82 11.40
N ASP A 89 17.33 7.55 10.45
CA ASP A 89 17.30 8.16 9.13
C ASP A 89 16.05 7.76 8.35
N LEU A 90 15.65 6.47 8.40
CA LEU A 90 14.40 6.00 7.80
C LEU A 90 13.18 6.65 8.45
N ILE A 91 13.12 6.70 9.78
CA ILE A 91 12.01 7.37 10.49
C ILE A 91 11.93 8.85 10.06
N ARG A 92 13.04 9.59 10.08
CA ARG A 92 13.06 11.00 9.66
C ARG A 92 12.61 11.19 8.21
N HIS A 93 13.03 10.29 7.33
CA HIS A 93 12.59 10.29 5.94
C HIS A 93 11.07 10.10 5.84
N PHE A 94 10.52 9.09 6.52
CA PHE A 94 9.08 8.85 6.56
C PHE A 94 8.30 10.02 7.17
N LEU A 95 8.80 10.63 8.25
CA LEU A 95 8.15 11.80 8.84
C LEU A 95 8.02 12.93 7.82
N LYS A 96 9.10 13.25 7.11
CA LYS A 96 9.12 14.32 6.13
C LYS A 96 8.21 14.05 4.94
N VAL A 97 8.30 12.87 4.36
CA VAL A 97 7.47 12.52 3.20
C VAL A 97 6.00 12.43 3.61
N ASN A 98 5.68 11.77 4.74
CA ASN A 98 4.31 11.71 5.24
C ASN A 98 3.73 13.11 5.52
N ALA A 99 4.51 14.00 6.11
CA ALA A 99 4.08 15.37 6.37
C ALA A 99 3.66 16.07 5.07
N ARG A 100 4.48 15.99 4.03
CA ARG A 100 4.21 16.56 2.71
C ARG A 100 2.97 15.95 2.07
N GLU A 101 2.86 14.61 2.10
CA GLU A 101 1.71 13.90 1.53
C GLU A 101 0.40 14.29 2.26
N VAL A 102 0.42 14.38 3.58
CA VAL A 102 -0.74 14.83 4.37
C VAL A 102 -1.08 16.27 4.03
N PHE A 103 -0.08 17.18 4.04
CA PHE A 103 -0.30 18.59 3.76
C PHE A 103 -0.85 18.83 2.36
N VAL A 104 -0.18 18.31 1.32
CA VAL A 104 -0.57 18.53 -0.07
C VAL A 104 -1.88 17.80 -0.39
N ASN A 105 -1.95 16.50 -0.13
CA ASN A 105 -3.02 15.66 -0.68
C ASN A 105 -4.25 15.56 0.22
N LYS A 106 -4.11 15.72 1.54
CA LYS A 106 -5.25 15.67 2.46
C LYS A 106 -5.74 17.06 2.85
N ILE A 107 -4.85 18.02 3.06
CA ILE A 107 -5.20 19.36 3.57
C ILE A 107 -5.42 20.34 2.41
N CYS A 108 -4.47 20.52 1.48
CA CYS A 108 -4.56 21.53 0.43
C CYS A 108 -5.49 21.09 -0.72
N ARG A 109 -5.27 19.94 -1.31
CA ARG A 109 -6.04 19.44 -2.49
C ARG A 109 -7.41 18.91 -2.13
N ARG A 110 -7.66 18.62 -0.88
CA ARG A 110 -8.96 18.27 -0.29
C ARG A 110 -9.79 17.32 -1.15
N ARG A 111 -9.25 16.14 -1.39
CA ARG A 111 -9.99 15.11 -2.13
C ARG A 111 -11.31 14.73 -1.45
N TYR A 112 -11.39 14.90 -0.11
CA TYR A 112 -12.56 14.68 0.73
C TYR A 112 -12.69 15.79 1.77
N GLU A 113 -13.91 16.16 2.13
CA GLU A 113 -14.19 17.21 3.10
C GLU A 113 -14.05 16.73 4.55
N PHE A 114 -12.90 16.11 4.90
CA PHE A 114 -12.64 15.67 6.27
C PHE A 114 -12.05 16.76 7.18
N ILE A 115 -11.58 17.83 6.58
CA ILE A 115 -10.89 18.90 7.31
C ILE A 115 -11.90 19.99 7.65
N ARG A 116 -11.95 20.39 8.92
CA ARG A 116 -12.75 21.52 9.37
C ARG A 116 -12.29 22.80 8.68
N LYS A 117 -13.24 23.64 8.28
CA LYS A 117 -13.01 24.85 7.47
C LYS A 117 -11.98 25.79 8.05
N GLU A 118 -11.96 25.95 9.38
CA GLU A 118 -11.03 26.83 10.09
C GLU A 118 -9.55 26.40 10.03
N TYR A 119 -9.29 25.15 9.61
CA TYR A 119 -7.94 24.60 9.43
C TYR A 119 -7.49 24.54 7.97
N ILE A 120 -8.28 25.06 7.06
CA ILE A 120 -7.88 25.15 5.67
C ILE A 120 -6.76 26.21 5.56
N PRO A 121 -5.59 25.90 4.95
CA PRO A 121 -4.51 26.86 4.81
C PRO A 121 -4.92 27.98 3.84
N ALA A 122 -4.47 29.21 4.15
CA ALA A 122 -4.45 30.27 3.16
C ALA A 122 -3.34 30.00 2.13
N GLU A 123 -3.39 30.66 0.97
CA GLU A 123 -2.37 30.46 -0.07
C GLU A 123 -0.95 30.78 0.42
N SER A 124 -0.80 31.79 1.25
CA SER A 124 0.46 32.13 1.90
C SER A 124 1.00 31.07 2.86
N ASP A 125 0.13 30.18 3.36
CA ASP A 125 0.52 29.07 4.23
C ASP A 125 1.08 27.88 3.42
N ILE A 126 0.90 27.85 2.08
CA ILE A 126 1.36 26.75 1.22
C ILE A 126 2.84 26.93 0.90
N ASN A 127 3.69 26.35 1.70
CA ASN A 127 5.15 26.44 1.59
C ASN A 127 5.84 25.24 2.26
N SER A 128 7.15 25.10 2.01
CA SER A 128 7.95 23.99 2.54
C SER A 128 8.00 23.94 4.07
N SER A 129 8.05 25.10 4.74
CA SER A 129 8.11 25.15 6.21
C SER A 129 6.85 24.55 6.85
N ASN A 130 5.69 24.72 6.24
CA ASN A 130 4.44 24.15 6.72
C ASN A 130 4.22 22.70 6.24
N SER A 131 4.77 22.32 5.08
CA SER A 131 4.59 20.98 4.53
C SER A 131 5.51 19.92 5.16
N ASP A 132 6.73 20.29 5.56
CA ASP A 132 7.72 19.33 6.07
C ASP A 132 7.43 18.89 7.53
N GLY A 133 6.45 19.53 8.19
CA GLY A 133 6.13 19.25 9.59
C GLY A 133 7.18 19.81 10.56
N MET A 134 7.00 19.55 11.85
CA MET A 134 7.90 20.02 12.90
C MET A 134 8.27 18.97 13.94
N THR A 135 7.96 17.70 13.68
CA THR A 135 8.11 16.61 14.65
C THR A 135 9.57 16.32 14.95
N GLU A 136 9.95 16.45 16.21
CA GLU A 136 11.25 16.02 16.71
C GLU A 136 11.19 14.55 17.15
N VAL A 137 12.19 13.75 16.77
CA VAL A 137 12.32 12.35 17.20
C VAL A 137 13.32 12.26 18.35
N ILE A 138 12.86 11.74 19.47
CA ILE A 138 13.64 11.52 20.68
C ILE A 138 13.72 10.02 20.95
N ALA A 139 14.91 9.45 20.86
CA ALA A 139 15.16 8.03 21.05
C ALA A 139 16.53 7.77 21.67
N PRO A 140 16.70 6.71 22.47
CA PRO A 140 18.03 6.21 22.84
C PRO A 140 18.75 5.71 21.60
N LEU A 141 19.98 6.18 21.37
CA LEU A 141 20.81 5.68 20.29
C LEU A 141 21.62 4.48 20.77
N SER A 142 21.69 3.45 19.95
CA SER A 142 22.57 2.29 20.17
C SER A 142 23.50 2.09 18.99
N ALA A 143 24.62 1.41 19.23
CA ALA A 143 25.39 0.84 18.14
C ALA A 143 24.45 -0.08 17.34
N GLN A 144 24.39 0.12 16.03
CA GLN A 144 23.50 -0.64 15.16
C GLN A 144 23.94 -2.11 15.14
N GLY A 145 23.12 -2.99 15.74
CA GLY A 145 23.23 -4.41 15.51
C GLY A 145 22.82 -4.71 14.06
N SER A 146 23.69 -5.39 13.33
CA SER A 146 23.38 -5.87 11.98
C SER A 146 22.94 -7.31 12.07
N TYR A 147 21.85 -7.65 11.37
CA TYR A 147 21.53 -9.04 11.08
C TYR A 147 22.51 -9.57 10.04
N GLU A 148 22.76 -10.86 10.04
CA GLU A 148 23.55 -11.52 8.99
C GLU A 148 22.64 -12.50 8.23
N VAL A 149 21.54 -11.98 7.68
CA VAL A 149 20.57 -12.78 6.94
C VAL A 149 20.93 -12.78 5.47
N ARG A 150 21.45 -13.91 5.00
CA ARG A 150 21.63 -14.16 3.57
C ARG A 150 20.32 -14.65 2.99
N GLY A 151 19.77 -13.93 2.02
CA GLY A 151 18.57 -14.32 1.31
C GLY A 151 18.78 -15.63 0.52
N ASP A 152 17.88 -16.58 0.65
CA ASP A 152 17.82 -17.71 -0.28
C ASP A 152 17.13 -17.22 -1.55
N LYS A 153 17.82 -17.24 -2.68
CA LYS A 153 17.32 -16.77 -3.97
C LYS A 153 16.01 -17.43 -4.40
N LYS A 154 15.67 -18.59 -3.82
CA LYS A 154 14.41 -19.30 -4.12
C LYS A 154 13.26 -18.93 -3.19
N ASN A 155 13.51 -18.17 -2.13
CA ASN A 155 12.49 -17.81 -1.15
C ASN A 155 11.97 -16.40 -1.41
N SER A 156 10.73 -16.31 -1.85
CA SER A 156 10.02 -15.05 -2.12
C SER A 156 8.79 -14.92 -1.23
N ALA A 157 8.41 -13.70 -0.86
CA ALA A 157 7.14 -13.43 -0.18
C ALA A 157 6.25 -12.53 -1.03
N VAL A 158 4.95 -12.75 -0.98
CA VAL A 158 3.93 -11.87 -1.59
C VAL A 158 3.06 -11.29 -0.49
N LEU A 159 2.92 -9.96 -0.44
CA LEU A 159 1.92 -9.30 0.39
C LEU A 159 0.53 -9.58 -0.20
N SER A 160 -0.22 -10.47 0.44
CA SER A 160 -1.45 -11.05 -0.09
C SER A 160 -2.68 -10.33 0.47
N SER A 161 -3.32 -9.50 -0.35
CA SER A 161 -4.56 -8.81 -0.03
C SER A 161 -5.82 -9.52 -0.53
N GLY A 162 -5.67 -10.54 -1.38
CA GLY A 162 -6.77 -11.18 -2.13
C GLY A 162 -7.22 -10.36 -3.34
N GLY A 163 -6.48 -9.34 -3.73
CA GLY A 163 -6.64 -8.59 -4.97
C GLY A 163 -5.95 -9.26 -6.16
N LYS A 164 -6.25 -8.78 -7.36
CA LYS A 164 -5.74 -9.33 -8.63
C LYS A 164 -4.21 -9.36 -8.69
N GLU A 165 -3.59 -8.29 -8.21
CA GLU A 165 -2.14 -8.06 -8.25
C GLU A 165 -1.39 -9.10 -7.44
N SER A 166 -1.80 -9.31 -6.19
CA SER A 166 -1.15 -10.27 -5.29
C SER A 166 -1.38 -11.72 -5.71
N LEU A 167 -2.56 -12.02 -6.25
CA LEU A 167 -2.87 -13.35 -6.77
C LEU A 167 -2.08 -13.66 -8.04
N LEU A 168 -1.94 -12.69 -8.96
CA LEU A 168 -1.11 -12.85 -10.15
C LEU A 168 0.36 -13.01 -9.79
N SER A 169 0.91 -12.15 -8.93
CA SER A 169 2.29 -12.25 -8.47
C SER A 169 2.59 -13.61 -7.85
N TYR A 170 1.70 -14.12 -6.99
CA TYR A 170 1.82 -15.46 -6.43
C TYR A 170 1.82 -16.54 -7.50
N GLY A 171 0.90 -16.48 -8.46
CA GLY A 171 0.78 -17.45 -9.55
C GLY A 171 2.05 -17.52 -10.39
N MET A 172 2.57 -16.37 -10.81
CA MET A 172 3.80 -16.28 -11.60
C MET A 172 5.01 -16.83 -10.83
N LEU A 173 5.21 -16.41 -9.57
CA LEU A 173 6.33 -16.89 -8.75
C LEU A 173 6.29 -18.42 -8.55
N LYS A 174 5.12 -18.96 -8.27
CA LYS A 174 4.96 -20.43 -8.16
C LYS A 174 5.29 -21.15 -9.47
N GLU A 175 4.87 -20.60 -10.60
CA GLU A 175 5.11 -21.19 -11.92
C GLU A 175 6.59 -21.24 -12.28
N ILE A 176 7.34 -20.17 -11.95
CA ILE A 176 8.78 -20.12 -12.22
C ILE A 176 9.63 -20.92 -11.22
N GLY A 177 9.01 -21.59 -10.25
CA GLY A 177 9.65 -22.49 -9.30
C GLY A 177 10.13 -21.86 -8.01
N GLU A 178 9.66 -20.64 -7.67
CA GLU A 178 9.95 -20.00 -6.40
C GLU A 178 9.22 -20.69 -5.24
N ARG A 179 9.88 -20.81 -4.09
CA ARG A 179 9.20 -21.05 -2.83
C ARG A 179 8.55 -19.76 -2.37
N THR A 180 7.24 -19.66 -2.56
CA THR A 180 6.49 -18.41 -2.38
C THR A 180 5.70 -18.45 -1.08
N PHE A 181 6.06 -17.57 -0.16
CA PHE A 181 5.34 -17.31 1.08
C PHE A 181 4.22 -16.32 0.82
N SER A 182 2.99 -16.67 1.16
CA SER A 182 1.85 -15.73 1.12
C SER A 182 1.68 -15.09 2.48
N PHE A 183 1.91 -13.78 2.56
CA PHE A 183 1.81 -13.01 3.78
C PHE A 183 0.46 -12.28 3.85
N PHE A 184 -0.38 -12.66 4.80
CA PHE A 184 -1.69 -12.07 5.04
C PHE A 184 -1.68 -11.22 6.31
N PHE A 185 -2.10 -9.96 6.19
CA PHE A 185 -2.21 -9.06 7.33
C PHE A 185 -3.68 -8.80 7.68
N ASN A 186 -4.07 -9.18 8.91
CA ASN A 186 -5.41 -8.95 9.45
C ASN A 186 -5.39 -7.72 10.38
N GLU A 187 -5.85 -6.60 9.89
CA GLU A 187 -5.92 -5.32 10.59
C GLU A 187 -7.04 -5.24 11.64
N SER A 188 -7.86 -6.28 11.77
CA SER A 188 -9.13 -6.29 12.54
C SER A 188 -10.18 -5.31 11.99
N GLY A 189 -10.04 -4.87 10.75
CA GLY A 189 -10.94 -3.98 10.03
C GLY A 189 -11.71 -4.67 8.90
N GLY A 190 -12.45 -3.88 8.13
CA GLY A 190 -13.23 -4.36 6.97
C GLY A 190 -12.39 -4.97 5.85
N HIS A 191 -11.15 -4.52 5.70
CA HIS A 191 -10.23 -5.02 4.68
C HIS A 191 -9.89 -6.51 4.85
N TRP A 192 -9.90 -7.03 6.07
CA TRP A 192 -9.69 -8.45 6.30
C TRP A 192 -10.74 -9.33 5.61
N ILE A 193 -12.01 -8.86 5.53
CA ILE A 193 -13.06 -9.59 4.82
C ILE A 193 -12.69 -9.78 3.34
N THR A 194 -12.08 -8.76 2.73
CA THR A 194 -11.59 -8.84 1.34
C THR A 194 -10.54 -9.93 1.16
N ALA A 195 -9.55 -10.00 2.05
CA ALA A 195 -8.47 -10.99 1.98
C ALA A 195 -8.89 -12.40 2.40
N LYS A 196 -10.00 -12.54 3.12
CA LYS A 196 -10.37 -13.80 3.79
C LYS A 196 -10.65 -14.95 2.83
N THR A 197 -11.22 -14.70 1.66
CA THR A 197 -11.48 -15.76 0.68
C THR A 197 -10.19 -16.43 0.22
N SER A 198 -9.19 -15.63 -0.16
CA SER A 198 -7.87 -16.13 -0.57
C SER A 198 -7.13 -16.74 0.62
N TYR A 199 -7.13 -16.10 1.80
CA TYR A 199 -6.52 -16.67 2.98
C TYR A 199 -7.06 -18.05 3.35
N ASP A 200 -8.38 -18.25 3.35
CA ASP A 200 -9.00 -19.52 3.68
C ASP A 200 -8.64 -20.62 2.67
N TYR A 201 -8.51 -20.27 1.40
CA TYR A 201 -8.03 -21.19 0.38
C TYR A 201 -6.54 -21.51 0.54
N PHE A 202 -5.71 -20.49 0.67
CA PHE A 202 -4.25 -20.64 0.78
C PHE A 202 -3.87 -21.46 2.03
N SER A 203 -4.47 -21.17 3.17
CA SER A 203 -4.18 -21.85 4.44
C SER A 203 -4.55 -23.35 4.44
N ARG A 204 -5.48 -23.76 3.57
CA ARG A 204 -5.86 -25.18 3.42
C ARG A 204 -5.00 -25.93 2.40
N ASN A 205 -4.51 -25.24 1.37
CA ASN A 205 -3.88 -25.86 0.22
C ASN A 205 -2.37 -25.68 0.16
N PHE A 206 -1.79 -24.71 0.90
CA PHE A 206 -0.38 -24.42 0.86
C PHE A 206 0.22 -24.36 2.27
N ARG A 207 1.52 -24.69 2.38
CA ARG A 207 2.26 -24.70 3.66
C ARG A 207 2.87 -23.36 4.00
N ASP A 208 3.32 -22.62 2.99
CA ASP A 208 4.06 -21.35 3.15
C ASP A 208 3.07 -20.17 3.22
N VAL A 209 2.20 -20.18 4.24
CA VAL A 209 1.19 -19.15 4.48
C VAL A 209 1.40 -18.54 5.86
N ILE A 210 1.70 -17.27 5.88
CA ILE A 210 1.97 -16.48 7.08
C ILE A 210 0.79 -15.53 7.31
N LYS A 211 0.31 -15.49 8.54
CA LYS A 211 -0.71 -14.54 8.95
C LYS A 211 -0.25 -13.74 10.14
N VAL A 212 -0.44 -12.42 10.04
CA VAL A 212 -0.32 -11.50 11.17
C VAL A 212 -1.68 -10.91 11.47
N TRP A 213 -2.06 -10.90 12.73
CA TRP A 213 -3.20 -10.17 13.24
C TRP A 213 -2.73 -8.96 14.03
N SER A 214 -3.42 -7.82 13.85
CA SER A 214 -3.18 -6.63 14.67
C SER A 214 -4.49 -5.90 14.94
N ASN A 215 -4.53 -5.16 16.05
CA ASN A 215 -5.61 -4.22 16.34
C ASN A 215 -5.35 -2.81 15.78
N VAL A 216 -4.52 -2.70 14.74
CA VAL A 216 -4.06 -1.42 14.16
C VAL A 216 -5.21 -0.56 13.62
N ASP A 217 -6.26 -1.16 13.05
CA ASP A 217 -7.44 -0.40 12.59
C ASP A 217 -8.15 0.33 13.76
N ARG A 218 -8.19 -0.30 14.94
CA ARG A 218 -8.71 0.33 16.17
C ARG A 218 -7.79 1.45 16.66
N PHE A 219 -6.47 1.28 16.51
CA PHE A 219 -5.49 2.33 16.80
C PHE A 219 -5.72 3.53 15.89
N TYR A 220 -5.91 3.34 14.60
CA TYR A 220 -6.20 4.43 13.67
C TYR A 220 -7.47 5.19 14.07
N LYS A 221 -8.55 4.49 14.40
CA LYS A 221 -9.79 5.11 14.89
C LYS A 221 -9.59 5.85 16.22
N PHE A 222 -8.77 5.31 17.13
CA PHE A 222 -8.40 5.99 18.37
C PHE A 222 -7.68 7.29 18.08
N MET A 223 -6.66 7.30 17.20
CA MET A 223 -5.88 8.47 16.83
C MET A 223 -6.72 9.54 16.10
N GLN A 224 -7.50 9.15 15.11
CA GLN A 224 -8.35 10.06 14.34
C GLN A 224 -9.29 10.88 15.22
N ARG A 225 -9.86 10.26 16.26
CA ARG A 225 -10.72 10.96 17.21
C ARG A 225 -10.02 12.05 18.02
N GLN A 226 -8.70 12.05 18.07
CA GLN A 226 -7.90 13.01 18.82
C GLN A 226 -7.29 14.12 17.92
N VAL A 227 -7.28 13.91 16.59
CA VAL A 227 -6.77 14.92 15.64
C VAL A 227 -7.80 16.05 15.50
N LYS A 228 -7.44 17.23 15.98
CA LYS A 228 -8.37 18.38 16.10
C LYS A 228 -8.88 18.93 14.78
N ILE A 229 -8.10 18.79 13.70
CA ILE A 229 -8.48 19.33 12.39
C ILE A 229 -9.55 18.50 11.68
N LEU A 230 -9.79 17.26 12.12
CA LEU A 230 -10.74 16.36 11.47
C LEU A 230 -12.19 16.66 11.88
N ASP A 231 -13.05 16.74 10.89
CA ASP A 231 -14.50 16.71 11.09
C ASP A 231 -14.95 15.26 11.36
N GLN A 232 -15.24 14.96 12.61
CA GLN A 232 -15.62 13.60 13.04
C GLN A 232 -16.91 13.12 12.40
N PHE A 233 -17.84 14.02 12.06
CA PHE A 233 -19.06 13.66 11.35
C PHE A 233 -18.78 13.26 9.90
N ALA A 234 -17.93 14.02 9.21
CA ALA A 234 -17.51 13.67 7.85
C ALA A 234 -16.75 12.36 7.81
N VAL A 235 -15.82 12.12 8.75
CA VAL A 235 -15.04 10.88 8.87
C VAL A 235 -15.94 9.66 9.01
N THR A 236 -17.01 9.73 9.81
CA THR A 236 -17.90 8.58 10.01
C THR A 236 -18.79 8.23 8.81
N ARG A 237 -18.98 9.16 7.88
CA ARG A 237 -19.82 8.94 6.67
C ARG A 237 -19.09 8.19 5.55
N TRP A 238 -17.76 8.20 5.57
CA TRP A 238 -16.91 7.67 4.49
C TRP A 238 -16.12 6.45 4.99
N ALA A 239 -16.82 5.34 5.21
CA ALA A 239 -16.26 4.14 5.87
C ALA A 239 -15.07 3.49 5.15
N ASP A 240 -14.95 3.68 3.84
CA ASP A 240 -13.93 3.11 2.97
C ASP A 240 -12.79 4.08 2.63
N THR A 241 -12.69 5.19 3.35
CA THR A 241 -11.69 6.22 3.11
C THR A 241 -10.84 6.45 4.34
N TYR A 242 -9.53 6.49 4.14
CA TYR A 242 -8.57 6.85 5.18
C TYR A 242 -8.37 8.37 5.21
N PRO A 243 -8.82 9.09 6.25
CA PRO A 243 -8.69 10.54 6.33
C PRO A 243 -7.25 11.02 6.30
N LEU A 244 -6.37 10.33 7.00
CA LEU A 244 -4.97 10.72 7.20
C LEU A 244 -3.98 9.60 6.91
N GLN A 245 -4.39 8.34 7.03
CA GLN A 245 -3.49 7.19 6.82
C GLN A 245 -3.08 7.11 5.35
N LEU A 246 -1.81 7.35 5.10
CA LEU A 246 -1.18 7.33 3.79
C LEU A 246 -0.06 6.29 3.71
N PHE A 247 0.53 5.92 4.86
CA PHE A 247 1.61 4.94 4.96
C PHE A 247 1.08 3.66 5.63
N ILE A 248 0.57 2.74 4.81
CA ILE A 248 0.03 1.46 5.25
C ILE A 248 1.02 0.33 4.96
N PHE A 249 1.70 0.37 3.81
CA PHE A 249 2.71 -0.63 3.46
C PHE A 249 3.87 -0.71 4.45
N PRO A 250 4.41 0.39 5.00
CA PRO A 250 5.41 0.29 6.06
C PRO A 250 4.96 -0.58 7.24
N VAL A 251 3.67 -0.52 7.61
CA VAL A 251 3.11 -1.35 8.70
C VAL A 251 3.18 -2.84 8.36
N TYR A 252 2.82 -3.19 7.14
CA TYR A 252 2.84 -4.59 6.68
C TYR A 252 4.27 -5.10 6.50
N ILE A 253 5.13 -4.29 5.90
CA ILE A 253 6.52 -4.65 5.61
C ILE A 253 7.32 -4.82 6.90
N PHE A 254 7.19 -3.93 7.88
CA PHE A 254 7.84 -4.09 9.16
C PHE A 254 7.32 -5.31 9.93
N ALA A 255 6.00 -5.58 9.87
CA ALA A 255 5.43 -6.81 10.44
C ALA A 255 5.92 -8.08 9.74
N LEU A 256 6.41 -8.00 8.50
CA LEU A 256 7.01 -9.10 7.76
C LEU A 256 8.49 -9.35 8.11
N ILE A 257 9.23 -8.35 8.63
CA ILE A 257 10.67 -8.47 8.91
C ILE A 257 11.03 -9.73 9.72
N PRO A 258 10.29 -10.14 10.78
CA PRO A 258 10.58 -11.37 11.51
C PRO A 258 10.66 -12.61 10.62
N PHE A 259 9.86 -12.64 9.54
CA PHE A 259 9.82 -13.77 8.61
C PHE A 259 10.90 -13.67 7.53
N LEU A 260 11.29 -12.44 7.12
CA LEU A 260 12.45 -12.25 6.26
C LEU A 260 13.69 -12.89 6.92
N ILE A 261 13.87 -12.66 8.21
CA ILE A 261 14.96 -13.22 9.00
C ILE A 261 14.81 -14.74 9.12
N LYS A 262 13.65 -15.23 9.58
CA LYS A 262 13.41 -16.63 9.89
C LYS A 262 13.48 -17.55 8.67
N HIS A 263 12.94 -17.10 7.54
CA HIS A 263 12.83 -17.90 6.32
C HIS A 263 13.82 -17.51 5.24
N SER A 264 14.80 -16.63 5.55
CA SER A 264 15.79 -16.15 4.58
C SER A 264 15.16 -15.69 3.26
N ILE A 265 14.08 -14.90 3.35
CA ILE A 265 13.36 -14.41 2.18
C ILE A 265 14.21 -13.37 1.47
N SER A 266 14.51 -13.60 0.19
CA SER A 266 15.35 -12.72 -0.62
C SER A 266 14.57 -11.64 -1.38
N SER A 267 13.27 -11.84 -1.59
CA SER A 267 12.45 -10.92 -2.36
C SER A 267 11.05 -10.81 -1.79
N VAL A 268 10.58 -9.58 -1.63
CA VAL A 268 9.22 -9.27 -1.20
C VAL A 268 8.49 -8.61 -2.35
N PHE A 269 7.38 -9.22 -2.77
CA PHE A 269 6.56 -8.72 -3.85
C PHE A 269 5.30 -8.05 -3.30
N ILE A 270 5.09 -6.81 -3.71
CA ILE A 270 3.87 -6.04 -3.47
C ILE A 270 3.11 -5.86 -4.78
N GLY A 271 1.90 -5.33 -4.73
CA GLY A 271 1.00 -5.24 -5.88
C GLY A 271 1.00 -3.87 -6.55
N ASP A 272 2.17 -3.23 -6.69
CA ASP A 272 2.27 -1.95 -7.39
C ASP A 272 2.12 -2.17 -8.89
N GLU A 273 1.13 -1.54 -9.48
CA GLU A 273 0.85 -1.56 -10.91
C GLU A 273 1.52 -0.39 -11.64
N PHE A 274 1.47 -0.40 -12.94
CA PHE A 274 2.04 0.62 -13.82
C PHE A 274 1.53 2.05 -13.52
N ASP A 275 0.27 2.20 -13.15
CA ASP A 275 -0.38 3.48 -12.84
C ASP A 275 -0.15 3.94 -11.39
N ASP A 276 0.52 3.11 -10.57
CA ASP A 276 0.90 3.47 -9.22
C ASP A 276 1.94 4.62 -9.20
N PRO A 277 1.98 5.39 -8.12
CA PRO A 277 2.50 6.74 -8.18
C PRO A 277 3.96 6.84 -8.51
N ARG A 278 4.17 7.68 -9.44
CA ARG A 278 5.41 8.37 -9.75
C ARG A 278 5.47 9.66 -8.93
N GLU A 279 6.65 10.22 -8.82
CA GLU A 279 6.76 11.60 -8.38
C GLU A 279 5.87 12.49 -9.27
N MET A 280 4.92 13.18 -8.63
CA MET A 280 3.96 14.02 -9.33
C MET A 280 4.54 15.40 -9.60
N PRO A 281 4.01 16.16 -10.58
CA PRO A 281 4.34 17.57 -10.74
C PRO A 281 4.19 18.33 -9.42
N GLU A 282 5.13 19.21 -9.13
CA GLU A 282 5.15 19.95 -7.88
C GLU A 282 3.84 20.75 -7.68
N PHE A 283 3.34 20.70 -6.46
CA PHE A 283 2.20 21.51 -6.03
C PHE A 283 2.74 22.75 -5.29
N HIS A 284 2.67 23.94 -5.88
CA HIS A 284 3.28 25.17 -5.35
C HIS A 284 4.77 24.99 -4.93
N GLY A 285 5.54 24.28 -5.74
CA GLY A 285 6.93 23.98 -5.44
C GLY A 285 7.15 22.87 -4.42
N LEU A 286 6.10 22.12 -4.06
CA LEU A 286 6.15 20.99 -3.12
C LEU A 286 6.10 19.66 -3.87
N LYS A 287 7.14 18.85 -3.71
CA LYS A 287 7.16 17.47 -4.25
C LYS A 287 6.20 16.58 -3.49
N HIS A 288 5.46 15.75 -4.19
CA HIS A 288 4.52 14.78 -3.61
C HIS A 288 4.27 13.59 -4.53
N TYR A 289 3.65 12.52 -3.98
CA TYR A 289 3.35 11.24 -4.64
C TYR A 289 1.86 10.95 -4.71
N TYR A 290 1.03 11.97 -4.83
CA TYR A 290 -0.43 11.86 -4.88
C TYR A 290 -1.08 11.18 -3.66
N GLY A 291 -0.37 11.09 -2.54
CA GLY A 291 -0.84 10.47 -1.29
C GLY A 291 -0.58 8.98 -1.18
N ILE A 292 0.27 8.41 -2.03
CA ILE A 292 0.57 6.97 -2.05
C ILE A 292 2.07 6.69 -2.28
N PHE A 293 2.95 7.46 -1.62
CA PHE A 293 4.39 7.24 -1.65
C PHE A 293 4.79 5.79 -1.37
N ASP A 294 4.10 5.12 -0.46
CA ASP A 294 4.38 3.75 -0.03
C ASP A 294 4.03 2.68 -1.07
N GLN A 295 3.54 3.10 -2.25
CA GLN A 295 3.33 2.26 -3.44
C GLN A 295 4.22 2.72 -4.61
N SER A 296 5.22 3.56 -4.35
CA SER A 296 6.12 4.08 -5.38
C SER A 296 7.41 3.26 -5.50
N LEU A 297 8.05 3.37 -6.67
CA LEU A 297 9.38 2.80 -6.89
C LEU A 297 10.43 3.36 -5.92
N ASP A 298 10.32 4.64 -5.56
CA ASP A 298 11.21 5.29 -4.59
C ASP A 298 11.08 4.66 -3.20
N PHE A 299 9.85 4.31 -2.80
CA PHE A 299 9.63 3.57 -1.56
C PHE A 299 10.22 2.16 -1.62
N ASN A 300 10.08 1.47 -2.74
CA ASN A 300 10.63 0.12 -2.92
C ASN A 300 12.15 0.11 -2.83
N ARG A 301 12.81 1.11 -3.43
CA ARG A 301 14.26 1.32 -3.30
C ARG A 301 14.66 1.63 -1.88
N LEU A 302 14.01 2.59 -1.27
CA LEU A 302 14.28 2.99 0.11
C LEU A 302 14.20 1.80 1.08
N MET A 303 13.17 0.96 0.95
CA MET A 303 13.02 -0.22 1.80
C MET A 303 14.06 -1.29 1.52
N SER A 304 14.42 -1.50 0.25
CA SER A 304 15.48 -2.44 -0.14
C SER A 304 16.86 -1.99 0.39
N GLU A 305 17.16 -0.70 0.34
CA GLU A 305 18.36 -0.11 0.92
C GLU A 305 18.37 -0.22 2.45
N TYR A 306 17.23 0.03 3.08
CA TYR A 306 17.08 -0.14 4.53
C TYR A 306 17.32 -1.59 4.96
N PHE A 307 16.73 -2.57 4.29
CA PHE A 307 16.98 -3.99 4.61
C PHE A 307 18.47 -4.31 4.53
N ARG A 308 19.14 -3.88 3.46
CA ARG A 308 20.58 -4.08 3.31
C ARG A 308 21.38 -3.38 4.42
N SER A 309 20.99 -2.17 4.81
CA SER A 309 21.67 -1.40 5.87
C SER A 309 21.59 -2.04 7.24
N ILE A 310 20.54 -2.83 7.50
CA ILE A 310 20.39 -3.60 8.75
C ILE A 310 20.85 -5.06 8.62
N GLY A 311 21.49 -5.43 7.50
CA GLY A 311 22.07 -6.76 7.28
C GLY A 311 21.07 -7.83 6.87
N ILE A 312 19.95 -7.46 6.27
CA ILE A 312 18.99 -8.37 5.66
C ILE A 312 19.10 -8.28 4.14
N ASP A 313 19.59 -9.35 3.51
CA ASP A 313 19.72 -9.43 2.06
C ASP A 313 18.35 -9.75 1.42
N SER A 314 17.51 -8.73 1.35
CA SER A 314 16.17 -8.81 0.77
C SER A 314 15.86 -7.55 -0.04
N VAL A 315 15.05 -7.69 -1.08
CA VAL A 315 14.58 -6.57 -1.90
C VAL A 315 13.05 -6.48 -1.87
N LEU A 316 12.54 -5.25 -1.95
CA LEU A 316 11.12 -4.97 -2.14
C LEU A 316 10.87 -4.60 -3.59
N THR A 317 9.93 -5.26 -4.26
CA THR A 317 9.67 -5.09 -5.69
C THR A 317 8.22 -5.44 -6.05
N SER A 318 7.84 -5.25 -7.31
CA SER A 318 6.55 -5.69 -7.83
C SER A 318 6.72 -6.46 -9.15
N ALA A 319 6.04 -7.59 -9.27
CA ALA A 319 6.03 -8.40 -10.49
C ALA A 319 5.06 -7.86 -11.55
N VAL A 320 4.14 -6.99 -11.17
CA VAL A 320 3.08 -6.45 -12.05
C VAL A 320 3.30 -4.99 -12.43
N TYR A 321 4.32 -4.36 -11.92
CA TYR A 321 4.61 -2.94 -12.20
C TYR A 321 4.73 -2.58 -13.70
N PRO A 322 5.28 -3.43 -14.58
CA PRO A 322 5.39 -3.06 -16.01
C PRO A 322 4.06 -3.13 -16.77
N ILE A 323 2.97 -3.57 -16.17
CA ILE A 323 1.68 -3.79 -16.84
C ILE A 323 0.52 -3.07 -16.15
N SER A 324 -0.49 -2.72 -16.93
CA SER A 324 -1.72 -2.10 -16.44
C SER A 324 -2.61 -3.08 -15.69
N GLY A 325 -3.55 -2.57 -14.90
CA GLY A 325 -4.57 -3.37 -14.21
C GLY A 325 -5.42 -4.22 -15.15
N ASN A 326 -5.65 -3.74 -16.36
CA ASN A 326 -6.35 -4.51 -17.42
C ASN A 326 -5.54 -5.75 -17.84
N VAL A 327 -4.24 -5.63 -18.01
CA VAL A 327 -3.36 -6.78 -18.37
C VAL A 327 -3.21 -7.73 -17.17
N VAL A 328 -3.09 -7.20 -15.95
CA VAL A 328 -3.09 -8.00 -14.71
C VAL A 328 -4.33 -8.89 -14.65
N GLU A 329 -5.51 -8.32 -14.84
CA GLU A 329 -6.78 -9.07 -14.81
C GLU A 329 -6.86 -10.13 -15.93
N LYS A 330 -6.41 -9.77 -17.15
CA LYS A 330 -6.37 -10.67 -18.30
C LYS A 330 -5.50 -11.90 -18.02
N ILE A 331 -4.29 -11.71 -17.51
CA ILE A 331 -3.38 -12.82 -17.21
C ILE A 331 -3.95 -13.68 -16.08
N LEU A 332 -4.44 -13.07 -15.01
CA LEU A 332 -5.01 -13.78 -13.87
C LEU A 332 -6.19 -14.67 -14.32
N LEU A 333 -7.10 -14.13 -15.11
CA LEU A 333 -8.25 -14.86 -15.64
C LEU A 333 -7.83 -16.02 -16.57
N GLN A 334 -6.93 -15.75 -17.53
CA GLN A 334 -6.63 -16.69 -18.61
C GLN A 334 -5.59 -17.74 -18.24
N ARG A 335 -4.61 -17.38 -17.39
CA ARG A 335 -3.51 -18.27 -17.03
C ARG A 335 -3.69 -18.94 -15.68
N TYR A 336 -4.31 -18.25 -14.72
CA TYR A 336 -4.47 -18.71 -13.33
C TYR A 336 -5.94 -18.68 -12.88
N PRO A 337 -6.86 -19.39 -13.58
CA PRO A 337 -8.31 -19.31 -13.33
C PRO A 337 -8.71 -19.75 -11.90
N GLU A 338 -7.94 -20.66 -11.28
CA GLU A 338 -8.18 -21.04 -9.88
C GLU A 338 -7.93 -19.88 -8.94
N LEU A 339 -6.81 -19.15 -9.12
CA LEU A 339 -6.48 -17.95 -8.32
C LEU A 339 -7.45 -16.82 -8.63
N PHE A 340 -7.84 -16.62 -9.90
CA PHE A 340 -8.86 -15.64 -10.28
C PHE A 340 -10.15 -15.83 -9.47
N SER A 341 -10.61 -17.06 -9.27
CA SER A 341 -11.85 -17.36 -8.52
C SER A 341 -11.81 -16.87 -7.07
N LEU A 342 -10.60 -16.67 -6.51
CA LEU A 342 -10.38 -16.21 -5.14
C LEU A 342 -10.40 -14.68 -5.02
N GLN A 343 -10.32 -13.97 -6.15
CA GLN A 343 -10.19 -12.52 -6.16
C GLN A 343 -11.36 -11.85 -5.45
N ARG A 344 -11.00 -10.93 -4.55
CA ARG A 344 -11.92 -9.94 -3.97
C ARG A 344 -11.19 -8.61 -3.96
N SER A 345 -11.70 -7.62 -4.68
CA SER A 345 -11.04 -6.31 -4.84
C SER A 345 -11.89 -5.15 -4.31
N CYS A 346 -12.82 -5.45 -3.41
CA CYS A 346 -13.76 -4.46 -2.86
C CYS A 346 -13.52 -4.23 -1.36
N HIS A 347 -13.25 -3.01 -0.95
CA HIS A 347 -13.10 -2.66 0.47
C HIS A 347 -14.40 -2.83 1.29
N SER A 348 -15.56 -2.92 0.62
CA SER A 348 -16.88 -3.12 1.22
C SER A 348 -17.43 -4.51 0.94
N CYS A 349 -16.56 -5.52 0.88
CA CYS A 349 -16.99 -6.92 0.85
C CYS A 349 -17.82 -7.26 2.08
N HIS A 350 -18.82 -8.10 1.90
CA HIS A 350 -19.72 -8.52 2.97
C HIS A 350 -20.12 -9.99 2.80
N TYR A 351 -20.73 -10.55 3.84
CA TYR A 351 -21.27 -11.91 3.80
C TYR A 351 -22.67 -11.91 3.21
N GLU A 352 -22.89 -12.74 2.20
CA GLU A 352 -24.20 -13.03 1.63
C GLU A 352 -24.31 -14.53 1.38
N ASN A 353 -25.35 -15.17 1.93
CA ASN A 353 -25.58 -16.61 1.83
C ASN A 353 -24.34 -17.47 2.17
N GLY A 354 -23.60 -17.07 3.21
CA GLY A 354 -22.38 -17.76 3.65
C GLY A 354 -21.14 -17.56 2.79
N LYS A 355 -21.21 -16.72 1.76
CA LYS A 355 -20.09 -16.37 0.89
C LYS A 355 -19.70 -14.89 1.07
N ILE A 356 -18.42 -14.59 0.84
CA ILE A 356 -17.94 -13.21 0.78
C ILE A 356 -18.12 -12.70 -0.64
N VAL A 357 -18.90 -11.63 -0.78
CA VAL A 357 -19.20 -11.00 -2.08
C VAL A 357 -18.79 -9.52 -2.06
N PRO A 358 -18.41 -8.96 -3.22
CA PRO A 358 -18.14 -7.53 -3.36
C PRO A 358 -19.45 -6.72 -3.36
N CYS A 359 -19.37 -5.42 -3.05
CA CYS A 359 -20.58 -4.55 -3.01
C CYS A 359 -21.20 -4.29 -4.41
N GLY A 360 -20.47 -4.52 -5.49
CA GLY A 360 -20.91 -4.45 -6.89
C GLY A 360 -21.18 -3.05 -7.45
N ARG A 361 -21.14 -1.98 -6.63
CA ARG A 361 -21.62 -0.64 -7.03
C ARG A 361 -20.61 0.50 -6.89
N CYS A 362 -19.55 0.37 -6.09
CA CYS A 362 -18.54 1.42 -5.96
C CYS A 362 -17.65 1.48 -7.21
N SER A 363 -16.96 2.62 -7.41
CA SER A 363 -16.08 2.82 -8.57
C SER A 363 -15.05 1.70 -8.75
N LYS A 364 -14.48 1.16 -7.66
CA LYS A 364 -13.55 0.02 -7.71
C LYS A 364 -14.23 -1.25 -8.22
N CYS A 365 -15.44 -1.56 -7.75
CA CYS A 365 -16.19 -2.73 -8.24
C CYS A 365 -16.59 -2.60 -9.72
N LEU A 366 -16.97 -1.40 -10.16
CA LEU A 366 -17.29 -1.15 -11.57
C LEU A 366 -16.05 -1.31 -12.45
N GLY A 367 -14.89 -0.79 -12.01
CA GLY A 367 -13.61 -0.98 -12.70
C GLY A 367 -13.22 -2.45 -12.85
N ILE A 368 -13.29 -3.24 -11.79
CA ILE A 368 -13.00 -4.68 -11.84
C ILE A 368 -13.96 -5.42 -12.80
N GLN A 369 -15.25 -5.09 -12.78
CA GLN A 369 -16.21 -5.71 -13.72
C GLN A 369 -15.87 -5.34 -15.17
N MET A 370 -15.41 -4.11 -15.43
CA MET A 370 -14.94 -3.68 -16.76
C MET A 370 -13.70 -4.49 -17.17
N PHE A 371 -12.68 -4.60 -16.31
CA PHE A 371 -11.47 -5.39 -16.59
C PHE A 371 -11.80 -6.84 -16.93
N ILE A 372 -12.64 -7.50 -16.11
CA ILE A 372 -13.03 -8.90 -16.35
C ILE A 372 -13.76 -9.04 -17.68
N LYS A 373 -14.75 -8.16 -17.96
CA LYS A 373 -15.50 -8.21 -19.25
C LYS A 373 -14.57 -7.91 -20.43
N ALA A 374 -13.67 -6.93 -20.31
CA ALA A 374 -12.70 -6.60 -21.35
C ALA A 374 -11.71 -7.76 -21.63
N ALA A 375 -11.39 -8.56 -20.61
CA ALA A 375 -10.60 -9.78 -20.74
C ALA A 375 -11.37 -10.99 -21.26
N GLY A 376 -12.68 -10.85 -21.52
CA GLY A 376 -13.57 -11.94 -21.98
C GLY A 376 -14.13 -12.83 -20.87
N GLY A 377 -14.01 -12.41 -19.61
CA GLY A 377 -14.46 -13.16 -18.46
C GLY A 377 -15.89 -12.82 -18.00
N ASN A 378 -16.35 -13.55 -16.98
CA ASN A 378 -17.65 -13.33 -16.34
C ASN A 378 -17.44 -12.87 -14.87
N PRO A 379 -17.83 -11.66 -14.49
CA PRO A 379 -17.70 -11.16 -13.13
C PRO A 379 -18.41 -11.99 -12.05
N THR A 380 -19.43 -12.80 -12.45
CA THR A 380 -20.13 -13.67 -11.48
C THR A 380 -19.22 -14.74 -10.87
N ALA A 381 -18.14 -15.10 -11.54
CA ALA A 381 -17.15 -16.08 -11.05
C ALA A 381 -16.47 -15.64 -9.74
N ILE A 382 -16.41 -14.33 -9.48
CA ILE A 382 -15.82 -13.76 -8.25
C ILE A 382 -16.87 -13.10 -7.35
N GLY A 383 -18.15 -13.44 -7.53
CA GLY A 383 -19.23 -13.06 -6.64
C GLY A 383 -19.94 -11.76 -6.96
N TYR A 384 -19.74 -11.16 -8.15
CA TYR A 384 -20.59 -10.06 -8.61
C TYR A 384 -21.96 -10.57 -9.10
N GLU A 385 -22.96 -9.72 -8.97
CA GLU A 385 -24.25 -9.95 -9.65
C GLU A 385 -24.07 -9.91 -11.16
N SER A 386 -24.91 -10.71 -11.86
CA SER A 386 -24.96 -10.65 -13.32
C SER A 386 -25.67 -9.38 -13.77
N ILE A 387 -24.92 -8.49 -14.43
CA ILE A 387 -25.48 -7.28 -15.04
C ILE A 387 -25.15 -7.21 -16.53
N SER A 388 -26.06 -6.65 -17.33
CA SER A 388 -25.80 -6.44 -18.74
C SER A 388 -24.70 -5.38 -18.97
N THR A 389 -24.16 -5.37 -20.19
CA THR A 389 -23.15 -4.35 -20.56
C THR A 389 -23.75 -2.94 -20.55
N GLU A 390 -25.01 -2.80 -20.95
CA GLU A 390 -25.75 -1.52 -20.94
C GLU A 390 -25.97 -1.04 -19.49
N GLU A 391 -26.29 -1.93 -18.56
CA GLU A 391 -26.43 -1.59 -17.15
C GLU A 391 -25.09 -1.18 -16.54
N LEU A 392 -24.01 -1.91 -16.86
CA LEU A 392 -22.67 -1.54 -16.43
C LEU A 392 -22.29 -0.15 -16.95
N HIS A 393 -22.53 0.12 -18.24
CA HIS A 393 -22.29 1.43 -18.85
C HIS A 393 -23.02 2.56 -18.12
N ARG A 394 -24.32 2.38 -17.85
CA ARG A 394 -25.13 3.36 -17.13
C ARG A 394 -24.55 3.67 -15.73
N ARG A 395 -24.13 2.63 -15.00
CA ARG A 395 -23.50 2.79 -13.68
C ARG A 395 -22.16 3.51 -13.77
N VAL A 396 -21.33 3.19 -14.75
CA VAL A 396 -20.03 3.86 -14.99
C VAL A 396 -20.22 5.35 -15.31
N LEU A 397 -21.26 5.72 -16.06
CA LEU A 397 -21.58 7.12 -16.36
C LEU A 397 -22.10 7.89 -15.13
N SER A 398 -22.73 7.22 -14.18
CA SER A 398 -23.28 7.86 -12.97
C SER A 398 -22.25 8.00 -11.84
N GLU A 399 -21.10 7.32 -11.93
CA GLU A 399 -20.08 7.29 -10.89
C GLU A 399 -18.81 8.05 -11.30
N ARG A 400 -18.17 8.70 -10.33
CA ARG A 400 -16.83 9.23 -10.56
C ARG A 400 -15.82 8.08 -10.49
N MET A 401 -15.45 7.55 -11.65
CA MET A 401 -14.48 6.46 -11.74
C MET A 401 -13.11 6.90 -11.19
N ARG A 402 -12.47 5.99 -10.47
CA ARG A 402 -11.14 6.16 -9.86
C ARG A 402 -10.15 5.18 -10.50
N LEU A 403 -10.10 5.20 -11.81
CA LEU A 403 -9.16 4.45 -12.63
C LEU A 403 -8.24 5.45 -13.33
N ASP A 404 -7.10 4.96 -13.77
CA ASP A 404 -6.27 5.70 -14.70
C ASP A 404 -7.10 6.12 -15.92
N SER A 405 -6.82 7.30 -16.47
CA SER A 405 -7.62 7.88 -17.58
C SER A 405 -7.53 7.04 -18.84
N ASP A 406 -6.32 6.52 -19.12
CA ASP A 406 -6.05 5.78 -20.33
C ASP A 406 -6.65 4.37 -20.26
N GLU A 407 -6.57 3.71 -19.08
CA GLU A 407 -7.28 2.46 -18.84
C GLU A 407 -8.80 2.62 -18.95
N LEU A 408 -9.35 3.70 -18.38
CA LEU A 408 -10.79 3.96 -18.46
C LEU A 408 -11.24 4.20 -19.89
N SER A 409 -10.48 4.98 -20.68
CA SER A 409 -10.76 5.25 -22.09
C SER A 409 -10.70 3.97 -22.92
N PHE A 410 -9.62 3.17 -22.75
CA PHE A 410 -9.48 1.87 -23.41
C PHE A 410 -10.66 0.95 -23.13
N MET A 411 -11.09 0.82 -21.87
CA MET A 411 -12.19 -0.07 -21.52
C MET A 411 -13.54 0.42 -22.03
N LYS A 412 -13.78 1.73 -22.02
CA LYS A 412 -15.00 2.31 -22.61
C LYS A 412 -15.07 2.03 -24.10
N SER A 413 -13.98 2.28 -24.84
CA SER A 413 -13.89 1.98 -26.27
C SER A 413 -14.18 0.50 -26.54
N LYS A 414 -13.58 -0.40 -25.78
CA LYS A 414 -13.71 -1.85 -25.98
C LYS A 414 -15.09 -2.42 -25.61
N LEU A 415 -15.74 -1.88 -24.57
CA LEU A 415 -16.98 -2.46 -24.03
C LEU A 415 -18.26 -1.78 -24.49
N PHE A 416 -18.19 -0.49 -24.79
CA PHE A 416 -19.37 0.35 -24.97
C PHE A 416 -19.48 1.00 -26.35
N ASP A 417 -18.58 0.67 -27.26
CA ASP A 417 -18.54 1.19 -28.65
C ASP A 417 -18.59 2.72 -28.71
N ASN A 418 -17.87 3.37 -27.79
CA ASN A 418 -17.75 4.82 -27.74
C ASN A 418 -16.65 5.28 -28.70
N ASN A 419 -16.81 6.47 -29.29
CA ASN A 419 -15.78 7.16 -30.09
C ASN A 419 -14.58 7.64 -29.24
N GLU A 420 -14.20 6.89 -28.22
CA GLU A 420 -13.02 7.15 -27.41
C GLU A 420 -11.76 6.76 -28.20
N PRO A 421 -10.67 7.51 -28.08
CA PRO A 421 -9.44 7.17 -28.76
C PRO A 421 -8.91 5.81 -28.29
N GLU A 422 -8.40 5.01 -29.22
CA GLU A 422 -7.76 3.74 -28.89
C GLU A 422 -6.42 4.02 -28.19
N VAL A 423 -6.31 3.59 -26.92
CA VAL A 423 -5.11 3.75 -26.11
C VAL A 423 -4.36 2.44 -26.06
N SER A 424 -3.52 2.21 -27.07
CA SER A 424 -2.86 0.91 -27.29
C SER A 424 -1.87 0.51 -26.20
N HIS A 425 -1.18 1.46 -25.58
CA HIS A 425 -0.16 1.15 -24.56
C HIS A 425 -0.73 0.44 -23.32
N VAL A 426 -2.03 0.63 -23.01
CA VAL A 426 -2.72 -0.03 -21.88
C VAL A 426 -2.68 -1.57 -21.99
N THR A 427 -2.52 -2.08 -23.20
CA THR A 427 -2.38 -3.53 -23.43
C THR A 427 -0.94 -3.99 -23.52
N GLY A 428 0.02 -3.09 -23.38
CA GLY A 428 1.43 -3.33 -23.50
C GLY A 428 2.17 -3.50 -22.18
N MET A 429 3.47 -3.69 -22.32
CA MET A 429 4.41 -3.67 -21.21
C MET A 429 5.16 -2.33 -21.24
N HIS A 430 5.21 -1.65 -20.12
CA HIS A 430 5.78 -0.32 -20.00
C HIS A 430 7.22 -0.38 -19.56
N ILE A 431 8.11 0.22 -20.36
CA ILE A 431 9.54 0.29 -20.10
C ILE A 431 9.90 1.75 -19.82
N LEU A 432 10.36 2.02 -18.62
CA LEU A 432 10.89 3.32 -18.23
C LEU A 432 12.43 3.31 -18.32
N PRO A 433 13.07 4.41 -18.72
CA PRO A 433 14.51 4.47 -18.87
C PRO A 433 15.24 4.47 -17.52
N GLY A 434 16.37 3.75 -17.47
CA GLY A 434 17.32 3.77 -16.36
C GLY A 434 16.69 3.42 -15.01
N GLU A 435 17.11 4.15 -13.98
CA GLU A 435 16.68 3.93 -12.59
C GLU A 435 15.16 4.04 -12.37
N LYS A 436 14.42 4.57 -13.32
CA LYS A 436 12.95 4.62 -13.28
C LYS A 436 12.31 3.31 -13.74
N ASN A 437 13.11 2.35 -14.20
CA ASN A 437 12.62 1.03 -14.59
C ASN A 437 12.39 0.17 -13.34
N PRO A 438 11.15 -0.20 -13.04
CA PRO A 438 10.84 -1.04 -11.87
C PRO A 438 11.46 -2.44 -11.94
N GLY A 439 11.73 -2.93 -13.14
CA GLY A 439 12.39 -4.21 -13.36
C GLY A 439 13.79 -4.31 -12.77
N GLU A 440 14.47 -3.19 -12.56
CA GLU A 440 15.80 -3.17 -11.96
C GLU A 440 15.86 -3.60 -10.50
N LEU A 441 14.75 -3.44 -9.75
CA LEU A 441 14.67 -3.93 -8.37
C LEU A 441 14.37 -5.42 -8.30
N MET A 442 13.88 -6.01 -9.36
CA MET A 442 13.59 -7.44 -9.40
C MET A 442 14.89 -8.22 -9.67
N PRO A 443 15.21 -9.27 -8.89
CA PRO A 443 16.38 -10.09 -9.18
C PRO A 443 16.33 -10.65 -10.61
N ASP A 444 17.45 -10.61 -11.34
CA ASP A 444 17.53 -10.98 -12.76
C ASP A 444 16.91 -12.35 -13.05
N TYR A 445 17.22 -13.35 -12.21
CA TYR A 445 16.72 -14.72 -12.37
C TYR A 445 15.20 -14.87 -12.26
N VAL A 446 14.52 -13.92 -11.58
CA VAL A 446 13.06 -13.84 -11.49
C VAL A 446 12.52 -12.98 -12.62
N ARG A 447 13.14 -11.81 -12.86
CA ARG A 447 12.71 -10.82 -13.84
C ARG A 447 12.53 -11.41 -15.22
N ASP A 448 13.55 -12.11 -15.72
CA ASP A 448 13.54 -12.62 -17.09
C ASP A 448 12.40 -13.61 -17.32
N LYS A 449 12.13 -14.48 -16.33
CA LYS A 449 11.02 -15.44 -16.39
C LYS A 449 9.64 -14.76 -16.24
N ILE A 450 9.53 -13.74 -15.40
CA ILE A 450 8.29 -12.97 -15.26
C ILE A 450 8.00 -12.23 -16.57
N VAL A 451 9.00 -11.54 -17.14
CA VAL A 451 8.88 -10.84 -18.43
C VAL A 451 8.46 -11.83 -19.53
N GLU A 452 9.00 -13.05 -19.57
CA GLU A 452 8.56 -14.09 -20.51
C GLU A 452 7.07 -14.45 -20.36
N ILE A 453 6.56 -14.50 -19.14
CA ILE A 453 5.12 -14.73 -18.91
C ILE A 453 4.31 -13.52 -19.38
N LEU A 454 4.70 -12.30 -19.00
CA LEU A 454 3.97 -11.07 -19.31
C LEU A 454 3.90 -10.84 -20.82
N SER A 455 5.01 -11.05 -21.54
CA SER A 455 5.10 -10.85 -23.00
C SER A 455 4.11 -11.67 -23.82
N LYS A 456 3.67 -12.81 -23.30
CA LYS A 456 2.67 -13.66 -23.97
C LYS A 456 1.25 -13.06 -23.97
N TYR A 457 1.02 -12.04 -23.13
CA TYR A 457 -0.29 -11.43 -22.92
C TYR A 457 -0.33 -9.93 -23.26
N THR A 458 0.81 -9.34 -23.52
CA THR A 458 0.96 -7.92 -23.88
C THR A 458 1.06 -7.74 -25.40
N SER A 459 0.68 -6.55 -25.89
CA SER A 459 0.72 -6.21 -27.33
C SER A 459 2.09 -5.70 -27.81
N GLY A 460 3.08 -5.65 -26.95
CA GLY A 460 4.43 -5.15 -27.19
C GLY A 460 4.96 -4.32 -26.03
N ASN A 461 6.13 -3.73 -26.24
CA ASN A 461 6.79 -2.88 -25.27
C ASN A 461 6.55 -1.40 -25.61
N PHE A 462 6.23 -0.59 -24.61
CA PHE A 462 6.02 0.85 -24.78
C PHE A 462 7.03 1.62 -23.93
N SER A 463 7.70 2.59 -24.55
CA SER A 463 8.59 3.53 -23.86
C SER A 463 8.00 4.92 -23.82
N LEU A 464 8.24 5.64 -22.73
CA LEU A 464 7.79 7.02 -22.59
C LEU A 464 8.80 7.97 -23.26
N ILE A 465 8.40 8.57 -24.40
CA ILE A 465 9.23 9.50 -25.18
C ILE A 465 8.49 10.85 -25.25
N ASN A 466 9.11 11.91 -24.73
CA ASN A 466 8.52 13.27 -24.69
C ASN A 466 7.11 13.34 -24.07
N GLY A 467 6.81 12.47 -23.11
CA GLY A 467 5.51 12.42 -22.43
C GLY A 467 4.45 11.55 -23.14
N GLU A 468 4.78 10.93 -24.25
CA GLU A 468 3.89 10.04 -25.01
C GLU A 468 4.40 8.59 -24.96
N TRP A 469 3.48 7.62 -24.89
CA TRP A 469 3.81 6.19 -24.94
C TRP A 469 3.97 5.75 -26.40
N VAL A 470 5.17 5.35 -26.75
CA VAL A 470 5.55 4.93 -28.11
C VAL A 470 5.90 3.45 -28.09
N LEU A 471 5.34 2.69 -29.02
CA LEU A 471 5.71 1.29 -29.22
C LEU A 471 7.20 1.20 -29.55
N SER A 472 7.94 0.50 -28.70
CA SER A 472 9.37 0.28 -28.92
C SER A 472 9.56 -0.80 -29.99
N GLU A 473 10.39 -0.55 -30.99
CA GLU A 473 10.88 -1.60 -31.86
C GLU A 473 11.69 -2.61 -31.02
N GLN A 474 11.48 -3.90 -31.23
CA GLN A 474 12.09 -5.02 -30.49
C GLN A 474 13.62 -5.04 -30.65
#